data_5126ab0a11b84de680e44883c967239d
#
_entry.id   5126ab0a11b84de680e44883c967239d
#
_cell.length_a   1.000
_cell.length_b   1.000
_cell.length_c   1.000
_cell.angle_alpha   90.00
_cell.angle_beta   90.00
_cell.angle_gamma   90.00
#
_symmetry.space_group_name_H-M   'P 1'
#
loop_
_entity.id
_entity.type
_entity.pdbx_description
1 polymer ?
#
loop_
_entity_poly.entity_id
_entity_poly.type
_entity_poly.pdbx_seq_one_letter_code
_entity_poly.pdbx_strand_id
1 'polypeptide(L)'
;TKSGAITNPDFEFLARQFIASTGSRIIERAKAIEETFGVKTIELVVAGFGGALIPDALREELENYFNGNKVLGIEAAALTNHETTVVNYTPQVINVAVQIVTTLKSKEQFENAIANLLSPSAKFEDGTTYRWQFGGLVPRAILIANLFDVDPVNVKNVILTTPAVDIILGDRSLPNIGTISVTLVES
;
A
#
# COMPACT_ATOMS: atom_id res chain seq x y z
N THR A 1 24.31 2.85 22.38
CA THR A 1 24.54 2.97 20.92
C THR A 1 23.25 3.49 20.32
N LYS A 2 23.24 4.71 19.74
CA LYS A 2 22.10 5.21 18.96
C LYS A 2 21.98 4.31 17.72
N SER A 3 20.91 3.58 17.58
CA SER A 3 20.55 2.94 16.31
C SER A 3 19.82 3.97 15.48
N GLY A 4 20.42 4.42 14.40
CA GLY A 4 19.83 5.34 13.45
C GLY A 4 19.79 4.75 12.05
N ALA A 5 19.09 5.42 11.11
CA ALA A 5 18.96 4.98 9.75
C ALA A 5 20.29 5.16 8.98
N ILE A 6 20.76 4.10 8.32
CA ILE A 6 21.96 4.07 7.46
C ILE A 6 21.58 3.52 6.08
N THR A 7 20.71 2.54 6.01
CA THR A 7 20.26 1.86 4.79
C THR A 7 18.78 2.10 4.52
N ASN A 8 18.32 1.88 3.29
CA ASN A 8 16.89 2.00 2.94
C ASN A 8 15.97 1.19 3.88
N PRO A 9 16.27 -0.09 4.19
CA PRO A 9 15.49 -0.83 5.17
C PRO A 9 15.43 -0.19 6.57
N ASP A 10 16.50 0.51 7.01
CA ASP A 10 16.50 1.22 8.30
C ASP A 10 15.53 2.41 8.27
N PHE A 11 15.52 3.20 7.18
CA PHE A 11 14.56 4.29 7.01
C PHE A 11 13.12 3.77 7.03
N GLU A 12 12.84 2.70 6.28
CA GLU A 12 11.52 2.08 6.24
C GLU A 12 11.09 1.53 7.61
N PHE A 13 12.02 0.87 8.32
CA PHE A 13 11.75 0.34 9.66
C PHE A 13 11.45 1.46 10.65
N LEU A 14 12.33 2.48 10.74
CA LEU A 14 12.19 3.59 11.68
C LEU A 14 10.94 4.42 11.40
N ALA A 15 10.58 4.62 10.13
CA ALA A 15 9.33 5.28 9.76
C ALA A 15 8.10 4.56 10.35
N ARG A 16 8.07 3.23 10.26
CA ARG A 16 6.99 2.43 10.85
C ARG A 16 6.99 2.40 12.39
N GLN A 17 8.11 2.71 13.02
CA GLN A 17 8.20 2.82 14.48
C GLN A 17 7.95 4.24 15.00
N PHE A 18 7.91 5.22 14.12
CA PHE A 18 7.71 6.62 14.47
C PHE A 18 6.39 6.84 15.20
N ILE A 19 6.48 7.53 16.34
CA ILE A 19 5.32 7.96 17.13
C ILE A 19 5.17 9.46 16.91
N ALA A 20 4.08 9.87 16.30
CA ALA A 20 3.78 11.27 16.05
C ALA A 20 3.45 12.02 17.36
N SER A 21 3.39 13.34 17.30
CA SER A 21 2.96 14.21 18.44
C SER A 21 1.58 13.84 18.97
N THR A 22 0.74 13.17 18.18
CA THR A 22 -0.55 12.60 18.58
C THR A 22 -0.44 11.41 19.55
N GLY A 23 0.78 10.91 19.83
CA GLY A 23 1.04 9.75 20.67
C GLY A 23 0.80 8.39 20.02
N SER A 24 0.57 8.36 18.70
CA SER A 24 0.26 7.13 17.96
C SER A 24 1.25 6.88 16.82
N ARG A 25 1.42 5.61 16.45
CA ARG A 25 2.05 5.25 15.17
C ARG A 25 1.09 5.59 14.05
N ILE A 26 1.59 6.27 13.03
CA ILE A 26 0.78 6.73 11.91
C ILE A 26 1.13 6.05 10.60
N ILE A 27 2.33 5.48 10.51
CA ILE A 27 2.84 4.85 9.30
C ILE A 27 2.66 3.33 9.39
N GLU A 28 1.91 2.76 8.46
CA GLU A 28 1.77 1.32 8.30
C GLU A 28 2.82 0.78 7.32
N ARG A 29 3.04 1.52 6.23
CA ARG A 29 3.95 1.12 5.16
C ARG A 29 4.89 2.26 4.78
N ALA A 30 6.12 1.90 4.45
CA ALA A 30 7.12 2.83 3.97
C ALA A 30 8.00 2.17 2.92
N LYS A 31 8.49 2.96 1.96
CA LYS A 31 9.52 2.59 0.98
C LYS A 31 10.50 3.75 0.84
N ALA A 32 11.78 3.48 1.03
CA ALA A 32 12.84 4.45 0.79
C ALA A 32 13.36 4.32 -0.64
N ILE A 33 13.49 5.46 -1.34
CA ILE A 33 14.00 5.57 -2.70
C ILE A 33 15.16 6.54 -2.67
N GLU A 34 16.36 6.08 -3.07
CA GLU A 34 17.57 6.89 -3.07
C GLU A 34 17.63 7.84 -4.26
N GLU A 35 18.29 8.97 -4.05
CA GLU A 35 18.71 9.93 -5.08
C GLU A 35 17.58 10.50 -5.96
N THR A 36 16.33 10.46 -5.50
CA THR A 36 15.19 10.98 -6.27
C THR A 36 15.31 12.48 -6.56
N PHE A 37 15.85 13.26 -5.60
CA PHE A 37 15.98 14.71 -5.68
C PHE A 37 17.45 15.17 -5.77
N GLY A 38 18.38 14.25 -6.05
CA GLY A 38 19.81 14.54 -6.14
C GLY A 38 20.66 13.62 -5.27
N VAL A 39 21.96 13.80 -5.36
CA VAL A 39 22.93 13.01 -4.59
C VAL A 39 22.71 13.20 -3.10
N LYS A 40 22.69 12.10 -2.35
CA LYS A 40 22.45 12.07 -0.89
C LYS A 40 21.04 12.52 -0.48
N THR A 41 20.04 12.25 -1.30
CA THR A 41 18.65 12.41 -0.91
C THR A 41 17.96 11.07 -0.75
N ILE A 42 17.04 10.98 0.21
CA ILE A 42 16.13 9.84 0.40
C ILE A 42 14.71 10.35 0.26
N GLU A 43 13.97 9.80 -0.68
CA GLU A 43 12.53 9.97 -0.70
C GLU A 43 11.87 8.82 0.07
N LEU A 44 11.20 9.13 1.14
CA LEU A 44 10.48 8.16 1.96
C LEU A 44 8.99 8.20 1.60
N VAL A 45 8.57 7.24 0.79
CA VAL A 45 7.15 7.07 0.40
C VAL A 45 6.41 6.36 1.52
N VAL A 46 5.34 6.97 2.04
CA VAL A 46 4.60 6.44 3.18
C VAL A 46 3.13 6.23 2.91
N ALA A 47 2.54 5.23 3.58
CA ALA A 47 1.10 5.02 3.66
C ALA A 47 0.71 4.77 5.12
N GLY A 48 -0.37 5.39 5.55
CA GLY A 48 -0.97 5.18 6.86
C GLY A 48 -1.78 3.90 6.93
N PHE A 49 -2.30 3.62 8.11
CA PHE A 49 -3.11 2.43 8.36
C PHE A 49 -4.34 2.40 7.45
N GLY A 50 -4.62 1.24 6.87
CA GLY A 50 -5.69 1.07 5.89
C GLY A 50 -5.45 1.77 4.55
N GLY A 51 -4.21 2.21 4.25
CA GLY A 51 -3.89 2.97 3.05
C GLY A 51 -4.26 4.46 3.17
N ALA A 52 -4.41 4.99 4.38
CA ALA A 52 -4.68 6.41 4.57
C ALA A 52 -3.50 7.28 4.08
N LEU A 53 -3.82 8.44 3.51
CA LEU A 53 -2.83 9.46 3.24
C LEU A 53 -2.46 10.19 4.54
N ILE A 54 -1.18 10.45 4.73
CA ILE A 54 -0.67 11.14 5.92
C ILE A 54 -0.79 12.66 5.72
N PRO A 55 -1.40 13.39 6.68
CA PRO A 55 -1.46 14.84 6.64
C PRO A 55 -0.08 15.50 6.58
N ASP A 56 0.02 16.66 5.94
CA ASP A 56 1.28 17.37 5.71
C ASP A 56 2.04 17.65 7.01
N ALA A 57 1.35 18.10 8.06
CA ALA A 57 1.96 18.38 9.35
C ALA A 57 2.64 17.13 9.97
N LEU A 58 2.01 15.96 9.84
CA LEU A 58 2.58 14.70 10.35
C LEU A 58 3.71 14.17 9.48
N ARG A 59 3.71 14.47 8.17
CA ARG A 59 4.84 14.17 7.29
C ARG A 59 6.04 15.04 7.62
N GLU A 60 5.82 16.33 7.90
CA GLU A 60 6.85 17.26 8.36
C GLU A 60 7.47 16.81 9.71
N GLU A 61 6.65 16.31 10.64
CA GLU A 61 7.17 15.74 11.89
C GLU A 61 8.10 14.54 11.61
N LEU A 62 7.75 13.68 10.67
CA LEU A 62 8.58 12.54 10.28
C LEU A 62 9.86 12.97 9.54
N GLU A 63 9.80 14.01 8.71
CA GLU A 63 10.99 14.62 8.08
C GLU A 63 11.93 15.18 9.14
N ASN A 64 11.39 15.95 10.11
CA ASN A 64 12.17 16.49 11.22
C ASN A 64 12.79 15.38 12.09
N TYR A 65 12.10 14.25 12.25
CA TYR A 65 12.65 13.09 12.96
C TYR A 65 13.89 12.53 12.25
N PHE A 66 13.88 12.41 10.92
CA PHE A 66 15.04 11.91 10.16
C PHE A 66 16.15 12.95 9.99
N ASN A 67 15.81 14.18 9.62
CA ASN A 67 16.77 15.23 9.29
C ASN A 67 17.28 15.95 10.53
N GLY A 68 16.56 15.85 11.64
CA GLY A 68 16.77 16.68 12.81
C GLY A 68 16.22 18.09 12.63
N ASN A 69 15.92 18.77 13.71
CA ASN A 69 15.50 20.17 13.72
C ASN A 69 16.09 20.88 14.93
N LYS A 70 17.12 21.68 14.69
CA LYS A 70 17.86 22.39 15.78
C LYS A 70 16.97 23.40 16.49
N VAL A 71 16.02 24.02 15.81
CA VAL A 71 15.09 25.02 16.39
C VAL A 71 14.16 24.33 17.39
N LEU A 72 13.71 23.12 17.08
CA LEU A 72 12.84 22.31 17.92
C LEU A 72 13.61 21.41 18.89
N GLY A 73 14.95 21.41 18.87
CA GLY A 73 15.77 20.56 19.69
C GLY A 73 15.71 19.05 19.31
N ILE A 74 15.29 18.76 18.08
CA ILE A 74 15.17 17.39 17.55
C ILE A 74 16.54 16.98 16.95
N GLU A 75 17.10 15.90 17.49
CA GLU A 75 18.30 15.28 16.89
C GLU A 75 17.90 14.36 15.73
N ALA A 76 18.68 14.38 14.63
CA ALA A 76 18.46 13.53 13.47
C ALA A 76 18.53 12.04 13.82
N ALA A 77 17.56 11.27 13.36
CA ALA A 77 17.58 9.81 13.43
C ALA A 77 18.39 9.19 12.28
N ALA A 78 18.55 9.89 11.16
CA ALA A 78 19.48 9.49 10.09
C ALA A 78 20.92 9.69 10.53
N LEU A 79 21.73 8.63 10.50
CA LEU A 79 23.18 8.68 10.82
C LEU A 79 24.02 9.00 9.59
N THR A 80 23.40 9.18 8.45
CA THR A 80 24.00 9.57 7.19
C THR A 80 23.71 11.04 6.90
N ASN A 81 24.53 11.66 6.04
CA ASN A 81 24.28 13.04 5.60
C ASN A 81 23.22 13.09 4.48
N HIS A 82 22.26 12.18 4.46
CA HIS A 82 21.17 12.19 3.51
C HIS A 82 20.06 13.11 4.01
N GLU A 83 19.54 13.92 3.12
CA GLU A 83 18.33 14.68 3.34
C GLU A 83 17.13 13.79 3.02
N THR A 84 16.20 13.65 3.96
CA THR A 84 15.00 12.84 3.80
C THR A 84 13.82 13.73 3.50
N THR A 85 13.10 13.42 2.42
CA THR A 85 11.80 14.01 2.10
C THR A 85 10.71 12.96 2.24
N VAL A 86 9.65 13.27 2.96
CA VAL A 86 8.53 12.34 3.18
C VAL A 86 7.37 12.68 2.25
N VAL A 87 6.96 11.71 1.45
CA VAL A 87 5.84 11.86 0.51
C VAL A 87 4.79 10.77 0.74
N ASN A 88 3.53 11.09 0.49
CA ASN A 88 2.49 10.07 0.45
C ASN A 88 2.67 9.15 -0.76
N TYR A 89 2.27 7.88 -0.60
CA TYR A 89 2.14 7.00 -1.74
C TYR A 89 1.09 7.53 -2.74
N THR A 90 1.19 7.12 -3.99
CA THR A 90 0.21 7.43 -5.03
C THR A 90 -0.79 6.28 -5.13
N PRO A 91 -2.08 6.48 -4.78
CA PRO A 91 -3.09 5.46 -4.99
C PRO A 91 -3.26 5.17 -6.48
N GLN A 92 -2.98 3.93 -6.90
CA GLN A 92 -3.26 3.49 -8.27
C GLN A 92 -4.64 2.87 -8.32
N VAL A 93 -5.60 3.64 -8.82
CA VAL A 93 -7.00 3.22 -8.90
C VAL A 93 -7.18 2.09 -9.90
N ILE A 94 -7.76 0.98 -9.45
CA ILE A 94 -8.04 -0.20 -10.25
C ILE A 94 -9.55 -0.41 -10.34
N ASN A 95 -10.10 -0.26 -11.54
CA ASN A 95 -11.48 -0.60 -11.82
C ASN A 95 -11.60 -2.09 -12.11
N VAL A 96 -12.65 -2.72 -11.63
CA VAL A 96 -12.90 -4.15 -11.84
C VAL A 96 -14.29 -4.34 -12.44
N ALA A 97 -14.34 -5.01 -13.60
CA ALA A 97 -15.58 -5.47 -14.21
C ALA A 97 -15.49 -6.98 -14.44
N VAL A 98 -16.42 -7.72 -13.87
CA VAL A 98 -16.43 -9.18 -13.86
C VAL A 98 -17.83 -9.76 -14.03
N GLN A 99 -17.92 -10.83 -14.80
CA GLN A 99 -19.08 -11.68 -14.90
C GLN A 99 -18.79 -13.01 -14.19
N ILE A 100 -19.66 -13.40 -13.28
CA ILE A 100 -19.50 -14.61 -12.46
C ILE A 100 -20.67 -15.54 -12.72
N VAL A 101 -20.38 -16.74 -13.21
CA VAL A 101 -21.37 -17.81 -13.39
C VAL A 101 -21.49 -18.56 -12.07
N THR A 102 -22.65 -18.45 -11.42
CA THR A 102 -22.84 -18.96 -10.05
C THR A 102 -24.33 -19.21 -9.76
N THR A 103 -24.59 -20.05 -8.76
CA THR A 103 -25.93 -20.20 -8.16
C THR A 103 -26.19 -19.19 -7.05
N LEU A 104 -25.19 -18.43 -6.61
CA LEU A 104 -25.33 -17.39 -5.60
C LEU A 104 -26.06 -16.17 -6.18
N LYS A 105 -26.87 -15.52 -5.33
CA LYS A 105 -27.68 -14.36 -5.73
C LYS A 105 -27.17 -13.02 -5.20
N SER A 106 -26.18 -13.04 -4.30
CA SER A 106 -25.61 -11.81 -3.72
C SER A 106 -24.30 -11.43 -4.40
N LYS A 107 -24.20 -10.18 -4.83
CA LYS A 107 -22.96 -9.59 -5.39
C LYS A 107 -22.00 -9.13 -4.29
N GLU A 108 -22.54 -8.76 -3.14
CA GLU A 108 -21.82 -8.08 -2.06
C GLU A 108 -20.56 -8.83 -1.60
N GLN A 109 -20.65 -10.16 -1.49
CA GLN A 109 -19.49 -10.96 -1.09
C GLN A 109 -18.34 -10.91 -2.11
N PHE A 110 -18.64 -10.82 -3.41
CA PHE A 110 -17.63 -10.67 -4.46
C PHE A 110 -17.06 -9.26 -4.48
N GLU A 111 -17.90 -8.25 -4.31
CA GLU A 111 -17.47 -6.84 -4.22
C GLU A 111 -16.54 -6.63 -3.01
N ASN A 112 -16.88 -7.19 -1.86
CA ASN A 112 -16.06 -7.16 -0.65
C ASN A 112 -14.75 -7.92 -0.83
N ALA A 113 -14.75 -9.07 -1.50
CA ALA A 113 -13.54 -9.84 -1.80
C ALA A 113 -12.58 -9.03 -2.68
N ILE A 114 -13.10 -8.37 -3.73
CA ILE A 114 -12.31 -7.49 -4.61
C ILE A 114 -11.76 -6.30 -3.81
N ALA A 115 -12.59 -5.63 -3.00
CA ALA A 115 -12.20 -4.47 -2.22
C ALA A 115 -11.09 -4.81 -1.21
N ASN A 116 -11.24 -5.92 -0.50
CA ASN A 116 -10.25 -6.42 0.45
C ASN A 116 -8.93 -6.78 -0.25
N LEU A 117 -9.01 -7.46 -1.40
CA LEU A 117 -7.84 -7.85 -2.17
C LEU A 117 -7.05 -6.64 -2.66
N LEU A 118 -7.72 -5.60 -3.20
CA LEU A 118 -7.09 -4.40 -3.77
C LEU A 118 -6.81 -3.31 -2.73
N SER A 119 -7.01 -3.60 -1.45
CA SER A 119 -6.61 -2.68 -0.39
C SER A 119 -5.09 -2.50 -0.37
N PRO A 120 -4.57 -1.26 -0.18
CA PRO A 120 -3.14 -1.02 0.05
C PRO A 120 -2.57 -1.81 1.22
N SER A 121 -3.42 -2.15 2.21
CA SER A 121 -3.07 -2.92 3.41
C SER A 121 -3.41 -4.41 3.31
N ALA A 122 -3.79 -4.91 2.12
CA ALA A 122 -4.07 -6.32 1.92
C ALA A 122 -2.87 -7.19 2.29
N LYS A 123 -3.12 -8.24 3.07
CA LYS A 123 -2.11 -9.18 3.54
C LYS A 123 -2.39 -10.59 3.01
N PHE A 124 -1.36 -11.42 3.02
CA PHE A 124 -1.53 -12.86 2.84
C PHE A 124 -2.19 -13.47 4.08
N GLU A 125 -2.53 -14.74 4.00
CA GLU A 125 -3.19 -15.49 5.10
C GLU A 125 -2.36 -15.53 6.40
N ASP A 126 -1.05 -15.29 6.32
CA ASP A 126 -0.16 -15.17 7.47
C ASP A 126 -0.47 -13.93 8.35
N GLY A 127 -1.32 -13.01 7.85
CA GLY A 127 -1.72 -11.76 8.53
C GLY A 127 -0.57 -10.75 8.74
N THR A 128 0.64 -11.06 8.28
CA THR A 128 1.85 -10.25 8.50
C THR A 128 2.45 -9.71 7.21
N THR A 129 2.50 -10.51 6.17
CA THR A 129 3.10 -10.16 4.88
C THR A 129 2.10 -9.41 4.00
N TYR A 130 2.48 -8.21 3.55
CA TYR A 130 1.64 -7.44 2.61
C TYR A 130 1.64 -8.08 1.24
N ARG A 131 0.45 -8.20 0.65
CA ARG A 131 0.23 -8.81 -0.66
C ARG A 131 0.85 -7.98 -1.78
N TRP A 132 0.73 -6.66 -1.69
CA TRP A 132 1.23 -5.74 -2.70
C TRP A 132 2.48 -5.02 -2.24
N GLN A 133 3.44 -4.86 -3.13
CA GLN A 133 4.63 -4.06 -2.90
C GLN A 133 4.55 -2.77 -3.72
N PHE A 134 5.19 -1.70 -3.25
CA PHE A 134 5.38 -0.49 -4.03
C PHE A 134 6.12 -0.83 -5.33
N GLY A 135 5.61 -0.39 -6.48
CA GLY A 135 6.18 -0.72 -7.79
C GLY A 135 5.97 -2.17 -8.22
N GLY A 136 5.13 -2.92 -7.52
CA GLY A 136 4.89 -4.33 -7.79
C GLY A 136 3.91 -4.57 -8.93
N LEU A 137 3.48 -5.82 -9.06
CA LEU A 137 2.53 -6.28 -10.06
C LEU A 137 1.23 -6.71 -9.37
N VAL A 138 0.08 -6.35 -9.94
CA VAL A 138 -1.23 -6.92 -9.62
C VAL A 138 -1.63 -7.87 -10.74
N PRO A 139 -1.36 -9.18 -10.60
CA PRO A 139 -1.69 -10.15 -11.65
C PRO A 139 -3.20 -10.32 -11.76
N ARG A 140 -3.71 -10.30 -12.98
CA ARG A 140 -5.10 -10.58 -13.29
C ARG A 140 -5.55 -11.95 -12.78
N ALA A 141 -4.65 -12.94 -12.82
CA ALA A 141 -4.91 -14.28 -12.31
C ALA A 141 -5.25 -14.32 -10.82
N ILE A 142 -4.65 -13.45 -10.00
CA ILE A 142 -4.94 -13.36 -8.56
C ILE A 142 -6.37 -12.83 -8.33
N LEU A 143 -6.84 -11.87 -9.12
CA LEU A 143 -8.23 -11.40 -9.05
C LEU A 143 -9.21 -12.52 -9.36
N ILE A 144 -8.93 -13.30 -10.40
CA ILE A 144 -9.79 -14.44 -10.79
C ILE A 144 -9.79 -15.51 -9.69
N ALA A 145 -8.63 -15.89 -9.19
CA ALA A 145 -8.51 -16.91 -8.13
C ALA A 145 -9.25 -16.47 -6.86
N ASN A 146 -9.06 -15.23 -6.41
CA ASN A 146 -9.75 -14.70 -5.24
C ASN A 146 -11.28 -14.75 -5.37
N LEU A 147 -11.83 -14.54 -6.57
CA LEU A 147 -13.25 -14.63 -6.82
C LEU A 147 -13.78 -16.07 -6.81
N PHE A 148 -12.98 -17.03 -7.26
CA PHE A 148 -13.30 -18.46 -7.09
C PHE A 148 -13.29 -18.87 -5.61
N ASP A 149 -12.37 -18.33 -4.82
CA ASP A 149 -12.22 -18.65 -3.40
C ASP A 149 -13.38 -18.13 -2.53
N VAL A 150 -14.20 -17.19 -3.04
CA VAL A 150 -15.41 -16.71 -2.35
C VAL A 150 -16.38 -17.86 -2.07
N ASP A 151 -16.62 -18.72 -3.06
CA ASP A 151 -17.41 -19.94 -2.91
C ASP A 151 -17.01 -20.96 -4.00
N PRO A 152 -16.00 -21.81 -3.74
CA PRO A 152 -15.48 -22.77 -4.73
C PRO A 152 -16.51 -23.80 -5.19
N VAL A 153 -17.57 -23.99 -4.43
CA VAL A 153 -18.63 -24.99 -4.77
C VAL A 153 -19.64 -24.39 -5.77
N ASN A 154 -20.03 -23.13 -5.55
CA ASN A 154 -21.12 -22.50 -6.32
C ASN A 154 -20.61 -21.63 -7.48
N VAL A 155 -19.38 -21.12 -7.44
CA VAL A 155 -18.78 -20.39 -8.55
C VAL A 155 -18.29 -21.37 -9.61
N LYS A 156 -18.87 -21.31 -10.81
CA LYS A 156 -18.56 -22.21 -11.93
C LYS A 156 -17.60 -21.58 -12.94
N ASN A 157 -17.64 -20.27 -13.11
CA ASN A 157 -16.76 -19.55 -13.99
C ASN A 157 -16.62 -18.08 -13.57
N VAL A 158 -15.45 -17.48 -13.85
CA VAL A 158 -15.16 -16.07 -13.62
C VAL A 158 -14.59 -15.47 -14.90
N ILE A 159 -15.29 -14.52 -15.49
CA ILE A 159 -14.90 -13.83 -16.69
C ILE A 159 -14.54 -12.38 -16.32
N LEU A 160 -13.25 -12.11 -16.09
CA LEU A 160 -12.76 -10.78 -15.78
C LEU A 160 -12.54 -10.00 -17.07
N THR A 161 -13.30 -8.92 -17.28
CA THR A 161 -13.17 -8.04 -18.45
C THR A 161 -12.28 -6.83 -18.18
N THR A 162 -12.29 -6.33 -16.95
CA THR A 162 -11.42 -5.25 -16.49
C THR A 162 -10.83 -5.62 -15.13
N PRO A 163 -9.51 -5.54 -14.96
CA PRO A 163 -8.50 -5.20 -15.96
C PRO A 163 -8.33 -6.28 -17.03
N ALA A 164 -8.04 -5.89 -18.28
CA ALA A 164 -7.81 -6.82 -19.40
C ALA A 164 -6.42 -7.49 -19.34
N VAL A 165 -5.46 -6.85 -18.69
CA VAL A 165 -4.08 -7.29 -18.51
C VAL A 165 -3.64 -7.12 -17.06
N ASP A 166 -2.50 -7.68 -16.70
CA ASP A 166 -1.85 -7.44 -15.42
C ASP A 166 -1.53 -5.95 -15.25
N ILE A 167 -1.61 -5.45 -14.01
CA ILE A 167 -1.37 -4.04 -13.72
C ILE A 167 0.00 -3.88 -13.06
N ILE A 168 0.87 -3.11 -13.71
CA ILE A 168 2.15 -2.71 -13.14
C ILE A 168 1.92 -1.45 -12.31
N LEU A 169 2.27 -1.50 -11.03
CA LEU A 169 2.20 -0.35 -10.14
C LEU A 169 3.42 0.54 -10.33
N GLY A 170 3.23 1.84 -10.26
CA GLY A 170 4.36 2.78 -10.22
C GLY A 170 5.19 2.61 -8.93
N ASP A 171 6.45 3.02 -8.97
CA ASP A 171 7.41 2.82 -7.85
C ASP A 171 6.95 3.39 -6.50
N ARG A 172 6.08 4.39 -6.53
CA ARG A 172 5.48 5.04 -5.36
C ARG A 172 4.02 4.62 -5.14
N SER A 173 3.54 3.64 -5.92
CA SER A 173 2.10 3.33 -5.97
C SER A 173 1.80 2.03 -5.25
N LEU A 174 0.62 2.02 -4.64
CA LEU A 174 -0.08 0.82 -4.15
C LEU A 174 -1.45 0.75 -4.83
N PRO A 175 -2.03 -0.45 -4.98
CA PRO A 175 -3.37 -0.56 -5.55
C PRO A 175 -4.39 0.11 -4.64
N ASN A 176 -5.38 0.69 -5.24
CA ASN A 176 -6.56 1.19 -4.56
C ASN A 176 -7.79 0.84 -5.40
N ILE A 177 -8.90 0.55 -4.72
CA ILE A 177 -10.11 0.16 -5.40
C ILE A 177 -10.77 1.35 -6.11
N GLY A 178 -11.14 1.14 -7.35
CA GLY A 178 -11.99 2.04 -8.12
C GLY A 178 -13.43 1.57 -8.20
N THR A 179 -14.02 1.65 -9.36
CA THR A 179 -15.38 1.15 -9.60
C THR A 179 -15.37 -0.38 -9.69
N ILE A 180 -16.26 -1.03 -8.93
CA ILE A 180 -16.53 -2.47 -9.04
C ILE A 180 -17.85 -2.69 -9.77
N SER A 181 -17.83 -3.52 -10.81
CA SER A 181 -19.01 -3.94 -11.54
C SER A 181 -19.07 -5.47 -11.59
N VAL A 182 -19.92 -6.06 -10.76
CA VAL A 182 -20.15 -7.51 -10.72
C VAL A 182 -21.48 -7.84 -11.41
N THR A 183 -21.44 -8.74 -12.40
CA THR A 183 -22.62 -9.32 -13.04
C THR A 183 -22.70 -10.79 -12.70
N LEU A 184 -23.80 -11.22 -12.08
CA LEU A 184 -24.06 -12.63 -11.81
C LEU A 184 -24.84 -13.23 -12.97
N VAL A 185 -24.43 -14.42 -13.41
CA VAL A 185 -25.12 -15.24 -14.43
C VAL A 185 -25.48 -16.57 -13.78
N GLU A 186 -26.71 -16.96 -13.92
CA GLU A 186 -27.20 -18.22 -13.39
C GLU A 186 -26.56 -19.40 -14.16
N SER A 187 -26.10 -20.41 -13.41
CA SER A 187 -25.42 -21.59 -13.96
C SER A 187 -26.39 -22.76 -14.19
#